data_70031ef8c5bb3c26cc1fd30d4495b83f
#
_entry.id   70031ef8c5bb3c26cc1fd30d4495b83f
#
_cell.length_a   1.000
_cell.length_b   1.000
_cell.length_c   1.000
_cell.angle_alpha   90.00
_cell.angle_beta   90.00
_cell.angle_gamma   90.00
#
_symmetry.space_group_name_H-M   'P 1'
#
loop_
_entity.id
_entity.type
_entity.pdbx_description
1 polymer ?
#
loop_
_entity_poly.entity_id
_entity_poly.type
_entity_poly.pdbx_seq_one_letter_code
_entity_poly.pdbx_strand_id
1 'polypeptide(L)'
;MKESLPLANMQELHQYGRLLIQQKKSKEAMDIFKMNYSKNPNQFTTLMGMTRGYSANGDYKNALKYASMALPLAPNEPNKQFLQAAIEKLKKGQDIN
;
A
#
# COMPACT_ATOMS: atom_id res chain seq x y z
N MET A 1 14.12 9.35 15.21
CA MET A 1 13.31 8.83 14.13
C MET A 1 12.53 7.59 14.50
N LYS A 2 13.22 6.59 14.98
CA LYS A 2 12.56 5.36 15.41
C LYS A 2 11.50 5.61 16.46
N GLU A 3 11.83 6.44 17.42
CA GLU A 3 10.93 6.71 18.54
C GLU A 3 9.65 7.39 18.10
N SER A 4 9.66 8.07 16.96
CA SER A 4 8.47 8.78 16.50
C SER A 4 7.48 7.87 15.75
N LEU A 5 7.91 6.68 15.31
CA LEU A 5 7.03 5.80 14.54
C LEU A 5 5.77 5.39 15.30
N PRO A 6 5.84 5.01 16.59
CA PRO A 6 4.62 4.66 17.31
C PRO A 6 3.64 5.81 17.45
N LEU A 7 4.13 7.05 17.33
CA LEU A 7 3.30 8.23 17.44
C LEU A 7 2.86 8.78 16.10
N ALA A 8 3.34 8.20 15.01
CA ALA A 8 3.00 8.66 13.67
C ALA A 8 1.55 8.31 13.35
N ASN A 9 0.88 9.19 12.64
CA ASN A 9 -0.49 8.95 12.22
C ASN A 9 -0.53 8.09 10.95
N MET A 10 -1.74 7.72 10.55
CA MET A 10 -1.94 6.84 9.39
C MET A 10 -1.28 7.38 8.12
N GLN A 11 -1.42 8.68 7.85
CA GLN A 11 -0.87 9.27 6.63
C GLN A 11 0.66 9.32 6.68
N GLU A 12 1.22 9.63 7.83
CA GLU A 12 2.68 9.67 8.00
C GLU A 12 3.30 8.30 7.79
N LEU A 13 2.67 7.26 8.36
CA LEU A 13 3.16 5.89 8.18
C LEU A 13 3.08 5.49 6.71
N HIS A 14 2.01 5.87 6.03
CA HIS A 14 1.85 5.56 4.61
C HIS A 14 2.96 6.22 3.79
N GLN A 15 3.24 7.50 4.05
CA GLN A 15 4.28 8.21 3.31
C GLN A 15 5.65 7.60 3.58
N TYR A 16 5.91 7.19 4.81
CA TYR A 16 7.18 6.56 5.15
C TYR A 16 7.35 5.23 4.39
N GLY A 17 6.29 4.44 4.33
CA GLY A 17 6.34 3.19 3.55
C GLY A 17 6.63 3.44 2.08
N ARG A 18 6.02 4.47 1.50
CA ARG A 18 6.26 4.82 0.10
C ARG A 18 7.69 5.28 -0.12
N LEU A 19 8.24 6.05 0.82
CA LEU A 19 9.63 6.48 0.75
C LEU A 19 10.56 5.27 0.73
N LEU A 20 10.28 4.29 1.59
CA LEU A 20 11.10 3.07 1.64
C LEU A 20 11.06 2.31 0.31
N ILE A 21 9.90 2.28 -0.36
CA ILE A 21 9.82 1.67 -1.69
C ILE A 21 10.73 2.42 -2.66
N GLN A 22 10.71 3.74 -2.64
CA GLN A 22 11.55 4.55 -3.51
C GLN A 22 13.04 4.27 -3.26
N GLN A 23 13.39 3.95 -2.04
CA GLN A 23 14.77 3.64 -1.66
C GLN A 23 15.11 2.17 -1.90
N LYS A 24 14.24 1.42 -2.55
CA LYS A 24 14.43 0.00 -2.84
C LYS A 24 14.48 -0.86 -1.57
N LYS A 25 13.83 -0.41 -0.51
CA LYS A 25 13.75 -1.13 0.76
C LYS A 25 12.37 -1.75 0.89
N SER A 26 12.04 -2.66 -0.02
CA SER A 26 10.70 -3.21 -0.15
C SER A 26 10.24 -3.99 1.08
N LYS A 27 11.14 -4.74 1.71
CA LYS A 27 10.77 -5.51 2.90
C LYS A 27 10.45 -4.59 4.08
N GLU A 28 11.27 -3.56 4.25
CA GLU A 28 11.03 -2.59 5.31
C GLU A 28 9.74 -1.82 5.08
N ALA A 29 9.47 -1.48 3.82
CA ALA A 29 8.22 -0.82 3.47
C ALA A 29 7.02 -1.70 3.84
N MET A 30 7.12 -3.00 3.56
CA MET A 30 6.04 -3.93 3.89
C MET A 30 5.78 -3.97 5.39
N ASP A 31 6.84 -3.96 6.19
CA ASP A 31 6.70 -3.95 7.65
C ASP A 31 5.96 -2.71 8.13
N ILE A 32 6.27 -1.55 7.56
CA ILE A 32 5.61 -0.30 7.92
C ILE A 32 4.14 -0.32 7.50
N PHE A 33 3.86 -0.79 6.29
CA PHE A 33 2.48 -0.88 5.81
C PHE A 33 1.65 -1.85 6.65
N LYS A 34 2.22 -2.98 7.04
CA LYS A 34 1.52 -3.94 7.90
C LYS A 34 1.24 -3.36 9.28
N MET A 35 2.20 -2.64 9.84
CA MET A 35 2.00 -1.97 11.12
C MET A 35 0.86 -0.95 11.01
N ASN A 36 0.86 -0.17 9.94
CA ASN A 36 -0.18 0.83 9.73
C ASN A 36 -1.56 0.18 9.59
N TYR A 37 -1.63 -0.91 8.81
CA TYR A 37 -2.89 -1.62 8.63
C TYR A 37 -3.39 -2.21 9.94
N SER A 38 -2.49 -2.71 10.78
CA SER A 38 -2.84 -3.26 12.08
C SER A 38 -3.48 -2.20 12.98
N LYS A 39 -2.97 -0.97 12.91
CA LYS A 39 -3.51 0.15 13.69
C LYS A 39 -4.76 0.75 13.09
N ASN A 40 -4.87 0.73 11.78
CA ASN A 40 -5.94 1.39 11.04
C ASN A 40 -6.51 0.44 9.99
N PRO A 41 -7.21 -0.62 10.41
CA PRO A 41 -7.67 -1.63 9.47
C PRO A 41 -8.77 -1.11 8.55
N ASN A 42 -8.80 -1.64 7.35
CA ASN A 42 -9.87 -1.43 6.38
C ASN A 42 -10.09 0.05 5.99
N GLN A 43 -9.02 0.85 6.07
CA GLN A 43 -9.04 2.21 5.57
C GLN A 43 -8.50 2.22 4.14
N PHE A 44 -9.00 3.13 3.29
CA PHE A 44 -8.49 3.22 1.93
C PHE A 44 -6.97 3.36 1.93
N THR A 45 -6.44 4.27 2.75
CA THR A 45 -5.00 4.51 2.83
C THR A 45 -4.22 3.25 3.19
N THR A 46 -4.67 2.51 4.21
CA THR A 46 -3.92 1.34 4.65
C THR A 46 -4.07 0.16 3.69
N LEU A 47 -5.22 0.06 3.03
CA LEU A 47 -5.39 -0.94 1.97
C LEU A 47 -4.48 -0.63 0.79
N MET A 48 -4.31 0.65 0.45
CA MET A 48 -3.36 1.05 -0.58
C MET A 48 -1.93 0.73 -0.18
N GLY A 49 -1.59 0.93 1.10
CA GLY A 49 -0.27 0.57 1.60
C GLY A 49 0.03 -0.91 1.43
N MET A 50 -0.93 -1.76 1.83
CA MET A 50 -0.77 -3.21 1.67
C MET A 50 -0.60 -3.57 0.19
N THR A 51 -1.39 -2.94 -0.68
CA THR A 51 -1.29 -3.17 -2.11
C THR A 51 0.10 -2.83 -2.63
N ARG A 52 0.60 -1.65 -2.28
CA ARG A 52 1.92 -1.21 -2.75
C ARG A 52 3.04 -2.05 -2.17
N GLY A 53 2.93 -2.41 -0.89
CA GLY A 53 3.96 -3.22 -0.23
C GLY A 53 4.07 -4.61 -0.83
N TYR A 54 2.95 -5.29 -1.02
CA TYR A 54 2.97 -6.61 -1.64
C TYR A 54 3.47 -6.54 -3.09
N SER A 55 3.03 -5.53 -3.84
CA SER A 55 3.48 -5.37 -5.21
C SER A 55 4.99 -5.16 -5.29
N ALA A 56 5.54 -4.30 -4.43
CA ALA A 56 6.97 -4.03 -4.42
C ALA A 56 7.79 -5.27 -4.07
N ASN A 57 7.19 -6.21 -3.35
CA ASN A 57 7.85 -7.46 -2.98
C ASN A 57 7.56 -8.61 -3.95
N GLY A 58 6.89 -8.32 -5.05
CA GLY A 58 6.61 -9.33 -6.07
C GLY A 58 5.46 -10.26 -5.73
N ASP A 59 4.73 -9.98 -4.67
CA ASP A 59 3.58 -10.80 -4.27
C ASP A 59 2.32 -10.21 -4.88
N TYR A 60 2.17 -10.44 -6.17
CA TYR A 60 1.08 -9.82 -6.94
C TYR A 60 -0.29 -10.38 -6.57
N LYS A 61 -0.33 -11.62 -6.13
CA LYS A 61 -1.60 -12.23 -5.70
C LYS A 61 -2.18 -11.50 -4.49
N ASN A 62 -1.37 -11.27 -3.47
CA ASN A 62 -1.84 -10.54 -2.29
C ASN A 62 -2.06 -9.07 -2.60
N ALA A 63 -1.22 -8.48 -3.44
CA ALA A 63 -1.42 -7.10 -3.88
C ALA A 63 -2.78 -6.95 -4.55
N LEU A 64 -3.13 -7.90 -5.42
CA LEU A 64 -4.43 -7.88 -6.12
C LEU A 64 -5.59 -7.98 -5.13
N LYS A 65 -5.45 -8.83 -4.13
CA LYS A 65 -6.47 -8.97 -3.08
C LYS A 65 -6.76 -7.63 -2.41
N TYR A 66 -5.70 -6.94 -1.97
CA TYR A 66 -5.88 -5.67 -1.27
C TYR A 66 -6.32 -4.54 -2.18
N ALA A 67 -5.86 -4.54 -3.43
CA ALA A 67 -6.33 -3.57 -4.42
C ALA A 67 -7.83 -3.71 -4.64
N SER A 68 -8.32 -4.94 -4.72
CA SER A 68 -9.74 -5.20 -4.90
C SER A 68 -10.56 -4.75 -3.71
N MET A 69 -10.01 -4.87 -2.50
CA MET A 69 -10.67 -4.38 -1.29
C MET A 69 -10.68 -2.85 -1.24
N ALA A 70 -9.64 -2.21 -1.76
CA ALA A 70 -9.54 -0.75 -1.74
C ALA A 70 -10.46 -0.09 -2.75
N LEU A 71 -10.72 -0.74 -3.88
CA LEU A 71 -11.44 -0.13 -4.99
C LEU A 71 -12.79 0.47 -4.59
N PRO A 72 -13.67 -0.26 -3.87
CA PRO A 72 -14.96 0.31 -3.48
C PRO A 72 -14.85 1.45 -2.47
N LEU A 73 -13.69 1.63 -1.87
CA LEU A 73 -13.48 2.70 -0.89
C LEU A 73 -12.75 3.90 -1.48
N ALA A 74 -12.47 3.89 -2.78
CA ALA A 74 -11.75 4.99 -3.42
C ALA A 74 -12.54 6.30 -3.23
N PRO A 75 -11.88 7.35 -2.70
CA PRO A 75 -12.59 8.58 -2.34
C PRO A 75 -12.94 9.48 -3.52
N ASN A 76 -12.35 9.23 -4.68
CA ASN A 76 -12.61 10.07 -5.85
C ASN A 76 -12.24 9.30 -7.11
N GLU A 77 -12.60 9.87 -8.25
CA GLU A 77 -12.40 9.23 -9.55
C GLU A 77 -10.93 8.97 -9.89
N PRO A 78 -9.99 9.90 -9.66
CA PRO A 78 -8.59 9.63 -9.95
C PRO A 78 -8.05 8.40 -9.19
N ASN A 79 -8.41 8.24 -7.92
CA ASN A 79 -7.98 7.08 -7.16
C ASN A 79 -8.61 5.80 -7.68
N LYS A 80 -9.89 5.86 -8.05
CA LYS A 80 -10.58 4.72 -8.62
C LYS A 80 -9.92 4.28 -9.92
N GLN A 81 -9.60 5.23 -10.80
CA GLN A 81 -8.95 4.93 -12.08
C GLN A 81 -7.56 4.35 -11.86
N PHE A 82 -6.82 4.90 -10.89
CA PHE A 82 -5.50 4.37 -10.56
C PHE A 82 -5.60 2.89 -10.15
N LEU A 83 -6.57 2.58 -9.28
CA LEU A 83 -6.74 1.19 -8.82
C LEU A 83 -7.18 0.26 -9.93
N GLN A 84 -8.05 0.71 -10.82
CA GLN A 84 -8.47 -0.11 -11.95
C GLN A 84 -7.27 -0.46 -12.84
N ALA A 85 -6.40 0.52 -13.11
CA ALA A 85 -5.20 0.27 -13.88
C ALA A 85 -4.21 -0.62 -13.12
N ALA A 86 -4.09 -0.39 -11.81
CA ALA A 86 -3.20 -1.21 -10.97
C ALA A 86 -3.63 -2.67 -10.97
N ILE A 87 -4.93 -2.92 -10.85
CA ILE A 87 -5.47 -4.28 -10.87
C ILE A 87 -5.10 -4.99 -12.17
N GLU A 88 -5.21 -4.29 -13.31
CA GLU A 88 -4.82 -4.89 -14.57
C GLU A 88 -3.33 -5.23 -14.62
N LYS A 89 -2.49 -4.33 -14.10
CA LYS A 89 -1.04 -4.61 -14.03
C LYS A 89 -0.75 -5.81 -13.14
N LEU A 90 -1.39 -5.88 -11.98
CA LEU A 90 -1.16 -6.97 -11.04
C LEU A 90 -1.58 -8.30 -11.61
N LYS A 91 -2.67 -8.34 -12.39
CA LYS A 91 -3.10 -9.55 -13.06
C LYS A 91 -2.08 -10.05 -14.06
N LYS A 92 -1.28 -9.15 -14.60
CA LYS A 92 -0.20 -9.48 -15.55
C LYS A 92 1.13 -9.73 -14.87
N GLY A 93 1.16 -9.72 -13.53
CA GLY A 93 2.40 -9.90 -12.79
C GLY A 93 3.35 -8.72 -12.90
N GLN A 94 2.82 -7.51 -12.92
CA GLN A 94 3.62 -6.29 -13.01
C GLN A 94 3.49 -5.46 -11.74
N ASP A 95 4.63 -4.91 -11.30
CA ASP A 95 4.66 -4.02 -10.15
C ASP A 95 3.98 -2.69 -10.48
N ILE A 96 3.21 -2.17 -9.53
CA ILE A 96 2.48 -0.91 -9.70
C ILE A 96 3.27 0.30 -9.19
N ASN A 97 4.40 0.07 -8.55
CA ASN A 97 5.22 1.16 -7.99
C ASN A 97 6.20 1.74 -8.98
#